data_4d9e4b74a953d350d294f78717e6e0e3
#
_entry.id   4d9e4b74a953d350d294f78717e6e0e3
#
_cell.length_a   1.000
_cell.length_b   1.000
_cell.length_c   1.000
_cell.angle_alpha   90.00
_cell.angle_beta   90.00
_cell.angle_gamma   90.00
#
_symmetry.space_group_name_H-M   'P 1'
#
loop_
_entity.id
_entity.type
_entity.pdbx_description
1 polymer ?
#
loop_
_entity_poly.entity_id
_entity_poly.type
_entity_poly.pdbx_seq_one_letter_code
_entity_poly.pdbx_strand_id
1 'polypeptide(L)'
;MPVESAAVPEEIRSRLALVLDFDDLVPAMRMSKLLRPYFGVAKVGLELFSAAGPDVIASLADQGYDVFVDLKLLDIPTTVNKAAKVLGSLGARYLTLHARGDASMLRAGVDGLREGAALAGLPDPFPLAVTVLTSDAGAPPHILPARVALAAETHCSGIVCAAADLREARQIAPRLLRVVPGIRPAGSDLHDQARSATPSEALENGADLLVIGRPVTSADDPVAAIEAIVAEIS
;
A
#
# COMPACT_ATOMS: atom_id res chain seq x y z
N MET A 1 -5.08 29.30 21.79
CA MET A 1 -4.94 27.95 22.36
C MET A 1 -5.00 27.01 21.19
N PRO A 2 -3.94 26.24 20.82
CA PRO A 2 -4.10 25.20 19.82
C PRO A 2 -5.10 24.18 20.41
N VAL A 3 -6.13 23.88 19.67
CA VAL A 3 -7.03 22.78 19.96
C VAL A 3 -6.15 21.52 19.85
N GLU A 4 -5.94 20.83 20.95
CA GLU A 4 -5.29 19.52 20.97
C GLU A 4 -6.16 18.60 20.10
N SER A 5 -5.76 18.37 18.86
CA SER A 5 -6.45 17.46 17.96
C SER A 5 -6.45 16.09 18.66
N ALA A 6 -7.64 15.56 18.96
CA ALA A 6 -7.75 14.24 19.54
C ALA A 6 -7.00 13.24 18.65
N ALA A 7 -6.08 12.48 19.24
CA ALA A 7 -5.28 11.52 18.50
C ALA A 7 -6.22 10.54 17.77
N VAL A 8 -6.00 10.36 16.46
CA VAL A 8 -6.77 9.41 15.64
C VAL A 8 -6.57 8.00 16.23
N PRO A 9 -7.66 7.24 16.49
CA PRO A 9 -7.56 5.88 17.02
C PRO A 9 -6.66 4.99 16.16
N GLU A 10 -5.89 4.11 16.80
CA GLU A 10 -4.97 3.21 16.10
C GLU A 10 -5.70 2.31 15.08
N GLU A 11 -6.94 1.92 15.38
CA GLU A 11 -7.79 1.14 14.47
C GLU A 11 -8.04 1.86 13.13
N ILE A 12 -8.14 3.19 13.14
CA ILE A 12 -8.29 4.00 11.93
C ILE A 12 -6.92 4.22 11.27
N ARG A 13 -5.90 4.59 12.06
CA ARG A 13 -4.56 4.86 11.56
C ARG A 13 -3.94 3.66 10.83
N SER A 14 -4.09 2.46 11.39
CA SER A 14 -3.57 1.22 10.79
C SER A 14 -4.22 0.85 9.46
N ARG A 15 -5.37 1.46 9.13
CA ARG A 15 -6.09 1.28 7.86
C ARG A 15 -5.77 2.35 6.81
N LEU A 16 -4.88 3.29 7.12
CA LEU A 16 -4.52 4.41 6.24
C LEU A 16 -3.04 4.35 5.88
N ALA A 17 -2.74 4.28 4.58
CA ALA A 17 -1.41 4.34 4.00
C ALA A 17 -1.19 5.66 3.28
N LEU A 18 -0.26 6.47 3.78
CA LEU A 18 0.19 7.72 3.17
C LEU A 18 1.07 7.44 1.96
N VAL A 19 0.72 7.97 0.80
CA VAL A 19 1.56 7.89 -0.40
C VAL A 19 2.60 9.00 -0.38
N LEU A 20 3.86 8.63 -0.46
CA LEU A 20 4.99 9.55 -0.54
C LEU A 20 5.62 9.48 -1.94
N ASP A 21 4.89 10.00 -2.94
CA ASP A 21 5.39 10.15 -4.31
C ASP A 21 6.05 11.53 -4.43
N PHE A 22 7.36 11.58 -4.17
CA PHE A 22 8.23 12.76 -4.18
C PHE A 22 9.54 12.41 -4.88
N ASP A 23 10.11 13.35 -5.60
CA ASP A 23 11.40 13.25 -6.28
C ASP A 23 12.60 13.60 -5.38
N ASP A 24 12.34 13.94 -4.11
CA ASP A 24 13.33 14.29 -3.10
C ASP A 24 12.94 13.78 -1.71
N LEU A 25 13.93 13.32 -0.94
CA LEU A 25 13.73 12.77 0.40
C LEU A 25 13.27 13.83 1.42
N VAL A 26 13.76 15.05 1.33
CA VAL A 26 13.49 16.09 2.35
C VAL A 26 12.01 16.47 2.39
N PRO A 27 11.32 16.79 1.28
CA PRO A 27 9.89 17.05 1.30
C PRO A 27 9.08 15.81 1.70
N ALA A 28 9.50 14.60 1.29
CA ALA A 28 8.86 13.36 1.70
C ALA A 28 8.88 13.18 3.22
N MET A 29 10.05 13.40 3.86
CA MET A 29 10.21 13.28 5.31
C MET A 29 9.48 14.37 6.10
N ARG A 30 9.34 15.59 5.53
CA ARG A 30 8.51 16.64 6.13
C ARG A 30 7.04 16.28 6.11
N MET A 31 6.54 15.81 4.96
CA MET A 31 5.15 15.38 4.80
C MET A 31 4.84 14.19 5.73
N SER A 32 5.71 13.18 5.77
CA SER A 32 5.51 12.03 6.65
C SER A 32 5.47 12.45 8.13
N LYS A 33 6.35 13.33 8.57
CA LYS A 33 6.37 13.83 9.94
C LYS A 33 5.08 14.60 10.29
N LEU A 34 4.62 15.45 9.38
CA LEU A 34 3.37 16.23 9.56
C LEU A 34 2.16 15.32 9.71
N LEU A 35 2.07 14.28 8.87
CA LEU A 35 0.89 13.42 8.78
C LEU A 35 0.97 12.14 9.63
N ARG A 36 2.07 11.94 10.39
CA ARG A 36 2.24 10.77 11.27
C ARG A 36 1.08 10.54 12.26
N PRO A 37 0.42 11.56 12.82
CA PRO A 37 -0.71 11.36 13.73
C PRO A 37 -1.93 10.66 13.08
N TYR A 38 -2.04 10.70 11.75
CA TYR A 38 -3.21 10.22 11.00
C TYR A 38 -2.98 8.89 10.29
N PHE A 39 -1.75 8.57 9.92
CA PHE A 39 -1.41 7.38 9.13
C PHE A 39 -0.55 6.40 9.93
N GLY A 40 -0.90 5.12 9.89
CA GLY A 40 -0.09 4.04 10.44
C GLY A 40 0.95 3.51 9.44
N VAL A 41 0.65 3.60 8.15
CA VAL A 41 1.46 3.06 7.05
C VAL A 41 1.99 4.20 6.17
N ALA A 42 3.26 4.13 5.75
CA ALA A 42 3.84 5.03 4.75
C ALA A 42 4.25 4.24 3.50
N LYS A 43 3.70 4.61 2.33
CA LYS A 43 3.98 3.97 1.04
C LYS A 43 5.09 4.71 0.29
N VAL A 44 6.16 3.97 0.00
CA VAL A 44 7.27 4.37 -0.86
C VAL A 44 7.06 3.75 -2.23
N GLY A 45 6.74 4.58 -3.23
CA GLY A 45 6.61 4.17 -4.62
C GLY A 45 7.93 4.25 -5.39
N LEU A 46 7.86 3.97 -6.70
CA LEU A 46 9.02 3.96 -7.59
C LEU A 46 9.77 5.30 -7.60
N GLU A 47 9.05 6.43 -7.58
CA GLU A 47 9.64 7.76 -7.62
C GLU A 47 10.56 8.01 -6.42
N LEU A 48 10.02 7.95 -5.20
CA LEU A 48 10.80 8.20 -3.98
C LEU A 48 11.90 7.15 -3.78
N PHE A 49 11.62 5.88 -4.08
CA PHE A 49 12.64 4.83 -3.99
C PHE A 49 13.80 5.05 -4.97
N SER A 50 13.52 5.55 -6.18
CA SER A 50 14.54 5.89 -7.16
C SER A 50 15.36 7.12 -6.76
N ALA A 51 14.73 8.10 -6.11
CA ALA A 51 15.39 9.32 -5.66
C ALA A 51 16.24 9.12 -4.41
N ALA A 52 15.74 8.36 -3.42
CA ALA A 52 16.34 8.24 -2.09
C ALA A 52 17.03 6.89 -1.83
N GLY A 53 16.78 5.88 -2.66
CA GLY A 53 17.27 4.53 -2.44
C GLY A 53 16.59 3.83 -1.24
N PRO A 54 17.16 2.69 -0.79
CA PRO A 54 16.56 1.87 0.26
C PRO A 54 16.60 2.50 1.65
N ASP A 55 17.43 3.49 1.91
CA ASP A 55 17.58 4.15 3.23
C ASP A 55 16.28 4.87 3.65
N VAL A 56 15.40 5.18 2.72
CA VAL A 56 14.06 5.73 3.00
C VAL A 56 13.23 4.79 3.88
N ILE A 57 13.45 3.47 3.80
CA ILE A 57 12.71 2.48 4.58
C ILE A 57 13.02 2.67 6.07
N ALA A 58 14.31 2.68 6.44
CA ALA A 58 14.73 2.91 7.83
C ALA A 58 14.27 4.29 8.32
N SER A 59 14.41 5.33 7.49
CA SER A 59 14.03 6.71 7.85
C SER A 59 12.52 6.85 8.21
N LEU A 60 11.64 6.09 7.53
CA LEU A 60 10.21 6.08 7.83
C LEU A 60 9.87 5.16 9.02
N ALA A 61 10.56 4.02 9.14
CA ALA A 61 10.42 3.13 10.29
C ALA A 61 10.80 3.83 11.60
N ASP A 62 11.87 4.65 11.60
CA ASP A 62 12.29 5.46 12.74
C ASP A 62 11.25 6.51 13.15
N GLN A 63 10.39 6.95 12.23
CA GLN A 63 9.22 7.77 12.54
C GLN A 63 8.03 6.96 13.09
N GLY A 64 8.15 5.65 13.16
CA GLY A 64 7.13 4.74 13.69
C GLY A 64 6.10 4.28 12.65
N TYR A 65 6.34 4.44 11.36
CA TYR A 65 5.49 3.90 10.32
C TYR A 65 5.74 2.41 10.07
N ASP A 66 4.69 1.67 9.77
CA ASP A 66 4.81 0.45 8.97
C ASP A 66 5.12 0.85 7.52
N VAL A 67 6.27 0.40 6.98
CA VAL A 67 6.72 0.86 5.66
C VAL A 67 6.19 -0.05 4.56
N PHE A 68 5.49 0.55 3.60
CA PHE A 68 4.94 -0.12 2.42
C PHE A 68 5.80 0.18 1.18
N VAL A 69 6.59 -0.79 0.76
CA VAL A 69 7.46 -0.70 -0.42
C VAL A 69 6.69 -1.16 -1.66
N ASP A 70 6.29 -0.20 -2.52
CA ASP A 70 5.44 -0.43 -3.68
C ASP A 70 6.22 -0.40 -4.99
N LEU A 71 7.05 -1.43 -5.22
CA LEU A 71 7.91 -1.56 -6.40
C LEU A 71 7.37 -2.53 -7.46
N LYS A 72 6.30 -3.28 -7.14
CA LYS A 72 5.64 -4.23 -8.05
C LYS A 72 6.64 -5.20 -8.71
N LEU A 73 7.48 -5.85 -7.87
CA LEU A 73 8.56 -6.72 -8.35
C LEU A 73 8.03 -7.76 -9.36
N LEU A 74 8.69 -7.83 -10.49
CA LEU A 74 8.38 -8.75 -11.59
C LEU A 74 9.65 -9.05 -12.37
N ASP A 75 10.22 -10.23 -12.14
CA ASP A 75 11.44 -10.73 -12.76
C ASP A 75 11.50 -12.24 -12.61
N ILE A 76 12.60 -12.90 -12.99
CA ILE A 76 12.82 -14.32 -12.72
C ILE A 76 12.82 -14.60 -11.21
N PRO A 77 12.38 -15.80 -10.76
CA PRO A 77 12.19 -16.12 -9.34
C PRO A 77 13.40 -15.80 -8.44
N THR A 78 14.61 -16.14 -8.89
CA THR A 78 15.84 -15.90 -8.11
C THR A 78 16.11 -14.41 -7.87
N THR A 79 15.86 -13.55 -8.87
CA THR A 79 16.06 -12.10 -8.76
C THR A 79 15.03 -11.50 -7.78
N VAL A 80 13.77 -11.90 -7.92
CA VAL A 80 12.69 -11.43 -7.03
C VAL A 80 12.93 -11.87 -5.59
N ASN A 81 13.34 -13.14 -5.37
CA ASN A 81 13.68 -13.63 -4.03
C ASN A 81 14.77 -12.79 -3.36
N LYS A 82 15.89 -12.56 -4.06
CA LYS A 82 17.03 -11.81 -3.52
C LYS A 82 16.65 -10.35 -3.23
N ALA A 83 15.91 -9.70 -4.12
CA ALA A 83 15.44 -8.34 -3.92
C ALA A 83 14.47 -8.25 -2.72
N ALA A 84 13.50 -9.14 -2.64
CA ALA A 84 12.54 -9.21 -1.55
C ALA A 84 13.24 -9.49 -0.20
N LYS A 85 14.25 -10.37 -0.18
CA LYS A 85 15.04 -10.67 1.02
C LYS A 85 15.78 -9.45 1.56
N VAL A 86 16.41 -8.67 0.68
CA VAL A 86 17.04 -7.40 1.08
C VAL A 86 16.02 -6.43 1.63
N LEU A 87 14.88 -6.22 0.93
CA LEU A 87 13.84 -5.31 1.38
C LEU A 87 13.23 -5.74 2.73
N GLY A 88 13.03 -7.05 2.92
CA GLY A 88 12.57 -7.59 4.19
C GLY A 88 13.53 -7.33 5.34
N SER A 89 14.84 -7.50 5.12
CA SER A 89 15.86 -7.22 6.13
C SER A 89 16.00 -5.73 6.48
N LEU A 90 15.59 -4.84 5.57
CA LEU A 90 15.55 -3.38 5.79
C LEU A 90 14.27 -2.90 6.49
N GLY A 91 13.31 -3.78 6.75
CA GLY A 91 12.08 -3.42 7.46
C GLY A 91 10.88 -3.09 6.56
N ALA A 92 10.89 -3.50 5.29
CA ALA A 92 9.68 -3.44 4.47
C ALA A 92 8.58 -4.30 5.10
N ARG A 93 7.58 -3.64 5.71
CA ARG A 93 6.43 -4.30 6.32
C ARG A 93 5.46 -4.82 5.27
N TYR A 94 5.26 -4.07 4.20
CA TYR A 94 4.49 -4.46 3.02
C TYR A 94 5.38 -4.36 1.78
N LEU A 95 5.28 -5.34 0.88
CA LEU A 95 6.00 -5.35 -0.39
C LEU A 95 5.08 -5.83 -1.51
N THR A 96 5.03 -5.09 -2.61
CA THR A 96 4.26 -5.51 -3.79
C THR A 96 5.09 -6.40 -4.71
N LEU A 97 4.46 -7.54 -5.08
CA LEU A 97 4.86 -8.46 -6.15
C LEU A 97 3.79 -8.40 -7.24
N HIS A 98 4.15 -8.41 -8.52
CA HIS A 98 3.13 -8.31 -9.55
C HIS A 98 2.58 -9.69 -9.93
N ALA A 99 1.26 -9.92 -9.73
CA ALA A 99 0.59 -11.19 -10.06
C ALA A 99 0.48 -11.47 -11.58
N ARG A 100 1.16 -10.67 -12.41
CA ARG A 100 1.42 -10.99 -13.82
C ARG A 100 2.52 -12.04 -13.98
N GLY A 101 3.36 -12.20 -12.98
CA GLY A 101 4.33 -13.29 -12.90
C GLY A 101 3.65 -14.63 -12.64
N ASP A 102 4.42 -15.70 -12.70
CA ASP A 102 3.95 -17.05 -12.38
C ASP A 102 3.99 -17.37 -10.88
N ALA A 103 3.47 -18.55 -10.52
CA ALA A 103 3.44 -19.01 -9.13
C ALA A 103 4.85 -19.17 -8.52
N SER A 104 5.83 -19.55 -9.32
CA SER A 104 7.22 -19.74 -8.84
C SER A 104 7.85 -18.41 -8.45
N MET A 105 7.60 -17.37 -9.23
CA MET A 105 8.09 -16.02 -8.96
C MET A 105 7.43 -15.42 -7.70
N LEU A 106 6.11 -15.55 -7.56
CA LEU A 106 5.40 -15.04 -6.37
C LEU A 106 5.85 -15.75 -5.10
N ARG A 107 5.94 -17.10 -5.10
CA ARG A 107 6.46 -17.87 -3.95
C ARG A 107 7.88 -17.43 -3.60
N ALA A 108 8.74 -17.30 -4.58
CA ALA A 108 10.12 -16.85 -4.37
C ALA A 108 10.19 -15.46 -3.70
N GLY A 109 9.32 -14.52 -4.11
CA GLY A 109 9.20 -13.19 -3.50
C GLY A 109 8.67 -13.24 -2.06
N VAL A 110 7.64 -14.05 -1.82
CA VAL A 110 7.08 -14.27 -0.47
C VAL A 110 8.15 -14.84 0.47
N ASP A 111 8.82 -15.90 0.04
CA ASP A 111 9.86 -16.59 0.84
C ASP A 111 11.04 -15.65 1.12
N GLY A 112 11.51 -14.93 0.10
CA GLY A 112 12.61 -13.97 0.27
C GLY A 112 12.28 -12.87 1.27
N LEU A 113 11.08 -12.25 1.16
CA LEU A 113 10.67 -11.18 2.05
C LEU A 113 10.61 -11.64 3.52
N ARG A 114 9.98 -12.78 3.77
CA ARG A 114 9.88 -13.35 5.13
C ARG A 114 11.23 -13.77 5.68
N GLU A 115 12.07 -14.42 4.86
CA GLU A 115 13.43 -14.80 5.28
C GLU A 115 14.24 -13.57 5.67
N GLY A 116 14.19 -12.48 4.86
CA GLY A 116 14.90 -11.24 5.15
C GLY A 116 14.46 -10.62 6.48
N ALA A 117 13.15 -10.50 6.70
CA ALA A 117 12.62 -9.97 7.95
C ALA A 117 12.99 -10.84 9.16
N ALA A 118 12.87 -12.16 9.05
CA ALA A 118 13.22 -13.10 10.13
C ALA A 118 14.71 -13.03 10.50
N LEU A 119 15.61 -12.94 9.52
CA LEU A 119 17.06 -12.79 9.76
C LEU A 119 17.41 -11.48 10.46
N ALA A 120 16.62 -10.42 10.24
CA ALA A 120 16.78 -9.12 10.90
C ALA A 120 16.04 -9.03 12.26
N GLY A 121 15.33 -10.10 12.69
CA GLY A 121 14.53 -10.08 13.92
C GLY A 121 13.31 -9.18 13.86
N LEU A 122 12.81 -8.89 12.64
CA LEU A 122 11.66 -8.03 12.41
C LEU A 122 10.34 -8.83 12.37
N PRO A 123 9.18 -8.19 12.57
CA PRO A 123 7.88 -8.84 12.47
C PRO A 123 7.62 -9.45 11.09
N ASP A 124 6.78 -10.51 11.02
CA ASP A 124 6.41 -11.16 9.75
C ASP A 124 5.75 -10.17 8.80
N PRO A 125 6.32 -9.94 7.60
CA PRO A 125 5.85 -8.93 6.67
C PRO A 125 4.63 -9.40 5.86
N PHE A 126 3.99 -8.46 5.17
CA PHE A 126 2.85 -8.67 4.30
C PHE A 126 3.23 -8.60 2.82
N PRO A 127 3.60 -9.71 2.16
CA PRO A 127 3.74 -9.75 0.71
C PRO A 127 2.37 -9.57 0.03
N LEU A 128 2.27 -8.56 -0.83
CA LEU A 128 1.04 -8.16 -1.53
C LEU A 128 1.14 -8.44 -3.03
N ALA A 129 0.16 -9.14 -3.59
CA ALA A 129 0.09 -9.37 -5.02
C ALA A 129 -0.70 -8.25 -5.72
N VAL A 130 -0.07 -7.55 -6.67
CA VAL A 130 -0.77 -6.56 -7.51
C VAL A 130 -1.59 -7.31 -8.57
N THR A 131 -2.91 -7.14 -8.55
CA THR A 131 -3.83 -7.83 -9.47
C THR A 131 -3.94 -7.10 -10.81
N VAL A 132 -4.89 -6.18 -10.95
CA VAL A 132 -5.09 -5.34 -12.13
C VAL A 132 -4.74 -3.91 -11.73
N LEU A 133 -3.92 -3.24 -12.54
CA LEU A 133 -3.59 -1.83 -12.29
C LEU A 133 -4.85 -0.97 -12.40
N THR A 134 -4.99 0.03 -11.55
CA THR A 134 -6.15 0.94 -11.56
C THR A 134 -6.28 1.74 -12.85
N SER A 135 -5.19 1.91 -13.58
CA SER A 135 -5.14 2.53 -14.90
C SER A 135 -5.56 1.58 -16.04
N ASP A 136 -5.60 0.26 -15.81
CA ASP A 136 -5.98 -0.74 -16.81
C ASP A 136 -7.48 -1.03 -16.74
N ALA A 137 -8.28 -0.18 -17.37
CA ALA A 137 -9.73 -0.35 -17.48
C ALA A 137 -10.13 -1.43 -18.51
N GLY A 138 -9.18 -1.88 -19.34
CA GLY A 138 -9.43 -2.85 -20.44
C GLY A 138 -9.03 -4.29 -20.10
N ALA A 139 -8.66 -4.60 -18.86
CA ALA A 139 -8.26 -5.94 -18.49
C ALA A 139 -9.43 -6.95 -18.71
N PRO A 140 -9.17 -8.09 -19.40
CA PRO A 140 -10.18 -9.12 -19.58
C PRO A 140 -10.76 -9.62 -18.23
N PRO A 141 -12.07 -9.92 -18.15
CA PRO A 141 -12.73 -10.28 -16.87
C PRO A 141 -12.09 -11.45 -16.12
N HIS A 142 -11.47 -12.40 -16.82
CA HIS A 142 -10.84 -13.57 -16.20
C HIS A 142 -9.50 -13.27 -15.51
N ILE A 143 -8.91 -12.11 -15.73
CA ILE A 143 -7.58 -11.77 -15.19
C ILE A 143 -7.63 -11.53 -13.68
N LEU A 144 -8.61 -10.80 -13.19
CA LEU A 144 -8.74 -10.53 -11.75
C LEU A 144 -8.90 -11.83 -10.95
N PRO A 145 -9.90 -12.71 -11.23
CA PRO A 145 -10.06 -13.94 -10.46
C PRO A 145 -8.84 -14.86 -10.54
N ALA A 146 -8.19 -14.97 -11.69
CA ALA A 146 -6.98 -15.78 -11.83
C ALA A 146 -5.83 -15.27 -10.94
N ARG A 147 -5.61 -13.94 -10.89
CA ARG A 147 -4.56 -13.33 -10.07
C ARG A 147 -4.86 -13.36 -8.59
N VAL A 148 -6.13 -13.23 -8.18
CA VAL A 148 -6.54 -13.38 -6.77
C VAL A 148 -6.33 -14.82 -6.29
N ALA A 149 -6.73 -15.82 -7.09
CA ALA A 149 -6.49 -17.23 -6.80
C ALA A 149 -4.99 -17.54 -6.70
N LEU A 150 -4.21 -17.02 -7.63
CA LEU A 150 -2.75 -17.16 -7.64
C LEU A 150 -2.10 -16.56 -6.38
N ALA A 151 -2.55 -15.38 -5.94
CA ALA A 151 -2.06 -14.75 -4.71
C ALA A 151 -2.33 -15.63 -3.48
N ALA A 152 -3.51 -16.22 -3.38
CA ALA A 152 -3.87 -17.13 -2.30
C ALA A 152 -3.03 -18.43 -2.34
N GLU A 153 -2.85 -19.03 -3.52
CA GLU A 153 -2.06 -20.24 -3.73
C GLU A 153 -0.58 -20.05 -3.38
N THR A 154 -0.06 -18.86 -3.60
CA THR A 154 1.37 -18.53 -3.38
C THR A 154 1.66 -17.93 -2.01
N HIS A 155 0.69 -17.98 -1.10
CA HIS A 155 0.81 -17.49 0.28
C HIS A 155 1.12 -15.99 0.40
N CYS A 156 0.71 -15.17 -0.57
CA CYS A 156 0.66 -13.73 -0.38
C CYS A 156 -0.28 -13.41 0.80
N SER A 157 0.04 -12.39 1.58
CA SER A 157 -0.79 -11.96 2.71
C SER A 157 -1.99 -11.12 2.25
N GLY A 158 -1.90 -10.53 1.06
CA GLY A 158 -2.95 -9.69 0.51
C GLY A 158 -2.78 -9.40 -0.96
N ILE A 159 -3.69 -8.58 -1.46
CA ILE A 159 -3.72 -8.10 -2.84
C ILE A 159 -3.84 -6.59 -2.90
N VAL A 160 -3.33 -5.99 -3.97
CA VAL A 160 -3.65 -4.63 -4.37
C VAL A 160 -4.65 -4.70 -5.51
N CYS A 161 -5.84 -4.13 -5.32
CA CYS A 161 -6.93 -4.14 -6.30
C CYS A 161 -7.71 -2.83 -6.27
N ALA A 162 -8.46 -2.51 -7.33
CA ALA A 162 -9.36 -1.37 -7.32
C ALA A 162 -10.58 -1.61 -6.43
N ALA A 163 -11.24 -0.56 -5.96
CA ALA A 163 -12.44 -0.66 -5.13
C ALA A 163 -13.57 -1.46 -5.81
N ALA A 164 -13.72 -1.32 -7.13
CA ALA A 164 -14.71 -2.07 -7.91
C ALA A 164 -14.48 -3.59 -7.90
N ASP A 165 -13.26 -4.05 -7.61
CA ASP A 165 -12.86 -5.46 -7.62
C ASP A 165 -13.05 -6.14 -6.25
N LEU A 166 -13.31 -5.37 -5.18
CA LEU A 166 -13.31 -5.85 -3.79
C LEU A 166 -14.28 -7.00 -3.54
N ARG A 167 -15.51 -6.89 -4.06
CA ARG A 167 -16.55 -7.90 -3.84
C ARG A 167 -16.16 -9.25 -4.45
N GLU A 168 -15.68 -9.24 -5.69
CA GLU A 168 -15.24 -10.45 -6.39
C GLU A 168 -13.99 -11.05 -5.73
N ALA A 169 -13.00 -10.23 -5.40
CA ALA A 169 -11.79 -10.65 -4.71
C ALA A 169 -12.09 -11.31 -3.36
N ARG A 170 -13.03 -10.73 -2.58
CA ARG A 170 -13.46 -11.29 -1.29
C ARG A 170 -14.15 -12.65 -1.44
N GLN A 171 -14.94 -12.86 -2.49
CA GLN A 171 -15.58 -14.15 -2.75
C GLN A 171 -14.56 -15.24 -3.07
N ILE A 172 -13.49 -14.91 -3.83
CA ILE A 172 -12.48 -15.88 -4.25
C ILE A 172 -11.51 -16.20 -3.11
N ALA A 173 -11.03 -15.18 -2.40
CA ALA A 173 -10.01 -15.33 -1.35
C ALA A 173 -10.32 -14.44 -0.14
N PRO A 174 -11.28 -14.82 0.72
CA PRO A 174 -11.79 -13.99 1.82
C PRO A 174 -10.74 -13.65 2.90
N ARG A 175 -9.66 -14.41 2.97
CA ARG A 175 -8.58 -14.22 3.97
C ARG A 175 -7.49 -13.26 3.53
N LEU A 176 -7.39 -12.93 2.25
CA LEU A 176 -6.41 -11.98 1.75
C LEU A 176 -6.76 -10.56 2.18
N LEU A 177 -5.77 -9.80 2.65
CA LEU A 177 -5.89 -8.36 2.85
C LEU A 177 -6.16 -7.67 1.50
N ARG A 178 -7.05 -6.70 1.49
CA ARG A 178 -7.42 -5.90 0.30
C ARG A 178 -6.92 -4.48 0.46
N VAL A 179 -5.84 -4.18 -0.23
CA VAL A 179 -5.19 -2.87 -0.25
C VAL A 179 -5.73 -2.10 -1.46
N VAL A 180 -6.34 -0.95 -1.23
CA VAL A 180 -7.09 -0.22 -2.24
C VAL A 180 -6.48 1.15 -2.50
N PRO A 181 -5.82 1.35 -3.66
CA PRO A 181 -5.41 2.66 -4.13
C PRO A 181 -6.56 3.38 -4.86
N GLY A 182 -6.32 4.65 -5.22
CA GLY A 182 -7.31 5.44 -5.96
C GLY A 182 -8.44 5.98 -5.10
N ILE A 183 -8.21 6.11 -3.80
CA ILE A 183 -9.17 6.70 -2.86
C ILE A 183 -9.29 8.20 -3.13
N ARG A 184 -10.54 8.67 -3.25
CA ARG A 184 -10.89 10.07 -3.50
C ARG A 184 -12.09 10.46 -2.64
N PRO A 185 -11.98 11.47 -1.76
CA PRO A 185 -13.15 12.06 -1.11
C PRO A 185 -14.18 12.54 -2.13
N ALA A 186 -15.43 12.59 -1.74
CA ALA A 186 -16.50 13.06 -2.61
C ALA A 186 -16.20 14.49 -3.12
N GLY A 187 -16.38 14.72 -4.43
CA GLY A 187 -16.11 16.01 -5.07
C GLY A 187 -14.66 16.32 -5.43
N SER A 188 -13.73 15.41 -5.15
CA SER A 188 -12.32 15.56 -5.55
C SER A 188 -12.09 15.22 -7.03
N ASP A 189 -11.06 15.83 -7.65
CA ASP A 189 -10.66 15.51 -9.01
C ASP A 189 -10.20 14.05 -9.16
N LEU A 190 -10.68 13.39 -10.21
CA LEU A 190 -10.37 11.98 -10.49
C LEU A 190 -8.93 11.78 -11.02
N HIS A 191 -8.35 12.81 -11.66
CA HIS A 191 -7.06 12.75 -12.32
C HIS A 191 -6.93 11.51 -13.25
N ASP A 192 -5.84 10.74 -13.10
CA ASP A 192 -5.53 9.52 -13.83
C ASP A 192 -6.17 8.23 -13.26
N GLN A 193 -7.04 8.35 -12.23
CA GLN A 193 -7.68 7.21 -11.57
C GLN A 193 -9.07 6.93 -12.16
N ALA A 194 -9.11 6.06 -13.17
CA ALA A 194 -10.37 5.69 -13.85
C ALA A 194 -11.32 4.86 -12.96
N ARG A 195 -10.83 4.29 -11.83
CA ARG A 195 -11.54 3.34 -10.95
C ARG A 195 -11.39 3.76 -9.49
N SER A 196 -11.82 5.01 -9.17
CA SER A 196 -11.78 5.58 -7.83
C SER A 196 -13.01 5.22 -6.98
N ALA A 197 -12.88 5.34 -5.66
CA ALA A 197 -13.97 5.25 -4.69
C ALA A 197 -13.74 6.23 -3.54
N THR A 198 -14.81 6.57 -2.81
CA THR A 198 -14.66 7.32 -1.56
C THR A 198 -14.07 6.43 -0.45
N PRO A 199 -13.48 7.01 0.61
CA PRO A 199 -13.00 6.26 1.75
C PRO A 199 -14.06 5.33 2.35
N SER A 200 -15.26 5.84 2.62
CA SER A 200 -16.38 5.06 3.18
C SER A 200 -16.81 3.93 2.26
N GLU A 201 -17.04 4.21 0.97
CA GLU A 201 -17.43 3.18 -0.01
C GLU A 201 -16.40 2.05 -0.09
N ALA A 202 -15.11 2.37 -0.07
CA ALA A 202 -14.06 1.34 -0.13
C ALA A 202 -14.07 0.46 1.13
N LEU A 203 -14.24 1.06 2.33
CA LEU A 203 -14.30 0.32 3.59
C LEU A 203 -15.56 -0.55 3.69
N GLU A 204 -16.73 -0.03 3.32
CA GLU A 204 -17.99 -0.76 3.29
C GLU A 204 -17.94 -1.97 2.33
N ASN A 205 -17.24 -1.82 1.20
CA ASN A 205 -17.02 -2.91 0.25
C ASN A 205 -15.93 -3.89 0.68
N GLY A 206 -15.27 -3.65 1.83
CA GLY A 206 -14.35 -4.57 2.45
C GLY A 206 -12.87 -4.31 2.17
N ALA A 207 -12.48 -3.06 1.92
CA ALA A 207 -11.07 -2.67 1.94
C ALA A 207 -10.49 -2.80 3.36
N ASP A 208 -9.29 -3.33 3.48
CA ASP A 208 -8.57 -3.45 4.74
C ASP A 208 -7.56 -2.30 4.94
N LEU A 209 -6.96 -1.80 3.84
CA LEU A 209 -6.01 -0.69 3.84
C LEU A 209 -6.29 0.27 2.67
N LEU A 210 -6.50 1.54 2.98
CA LEU A 210 -6.72 2.61 2.01
C LEU A 210 -5.41 3.31 1.67
N VAL A 211 -5.06 3.42 0.39
CA VAL A 211 -3.85 4.08 -0.08
C VAL A 211 -4.20 5.49 -0.57
N ILE A 212 -3.79 6.49 0.19
CA ILE A 212 -4.18 7.89 0.02
C ILE A 212 -2.95 8.73 -0.33
N GLY A 213 -3.00 9.40 -1.46
CA GLY A 213 -1.93 10.27 -1.98
C GLY A 213 -2.41 11.69 -2.20
N ARG A 214 -2.46 12.11 -3.46
CA ARG A 214 -2.76 13.48 -3.92
C ARG A 214 -3.93 14.19 -3.22
N PRO A 215 -5.05 13.54 -2.86
CA PRO A 215 -6.11 14.22 -2.09
C PRO A 215 -5.64 14.87 -0.79
N VAL A 216 -4.54 14.36 -0.24
CA VAL A 216 -3.91 14.89 0.98
C VAL A 216 -2.58 15.57 0.66
N THR A 217 -1.67 14.89 -0.05
CA THR A 217 -0.31 15.38 -0.25
C THR A 217 -0.20 16.59 -1.19
N SER A 218 -1.22 16.82 -2.04
CA SER A 218 -1.30 18.00 -2.92
C SER A 218 -2.35 19.01 -2.49
N ALA A 219 -2.98 18.83 -1.32
CA ALA A 219 -3.90 19.80 -0.76
C ALA A 219 -3.17 21.05 -0.23
N ASP A 220 -3.82 22.20 -0.30
CA ASP A 220 -3.29 23.45 0.29
C ASP A 220 -3.10 23.31 1.81
N ASP A 221 -3.96 22.55 2.48
CA ASP A 221 -3.86 22.14 3.87
C ASP A 221 -3.97 20.62 3.99
N PRO A 222 -2.85 19.88 4.00
CA PRO A 222 -2.85 18.43 4.10
C PRO A 222 -3.46 17.90 5.41
N VAL A 223 -3.37 18.67 6.50
CA VAL A 223 -3.92 18.27 7.80
C VAL A 223 -5.44 18.33 7.75
N ALA A 224 -6.02 19.46 7.30
CA ALA A 224 -7.46 19.58 7.14
C ALA A 224 -8.03 18.54 6.16
N ALA A 225 -7.28 18.22 5.09
CA ALA A 225 -7.70 17.22 4.11
C ALA A 225 -7.78 15.81 4.71
N ILE A 226 -6.81 15.40 5.52
CA ILE A 226 -6.87 14.09 6.17
C ILE A 226 -7.88 14.04 7.31
N GLU A 227 -8.06 15.13 8.06
CA GLU A 227 -9.09 15.21 9.11
C GLU A 227 -10.50 15.01 8.54
N ALA A 228 -10.78 15.57 7.37
CA ALA A 228 -12.05 15.36 6.68
C ALA A 228 -12.25 13.88 6.29
N ILE A 229 -11.18 13.20 5.82
CA ILE A 229 -11.24 11.77 5.49
C ILE A 229 -11.44 10.92 6.77
N VAL A 230 -10.74 11.24 7.84
CA VAL A 230 -10.90 10.53 9.12
C VAL A 230 -12.32 10.70 9.65
N ALA A 231 -12.88 11.90 9.59
CA ALA A 231 -14.27 12.16 10.01
C ALA A 231 -15.30 11.39 9.17
N GLU A 232 -15.03 11.15 7.88
CA GLU A 232 -15.90 10.36 7.01
C GLU A 232 -15.98 8.87 7.40
N ILE A 233 -14.88 8.32 7.95
CA ILE A 233 -14.71 6.87 8.22
C ILE A 233 -14.74 6.49 9.71
N SER A 234 -15.02 7.46 10.60
CA SER A 234 -15.05 7.30 12.06
C SER A 234 -16.37 6.77 12.63
#